data_19acea77c03d9d67e99d4df2cbbf1b2c
#
_entry.id   19acea77c03d9d67e99d4df2cbbf1b2c
#
_cell.length_a   1.000
_cell.length_b   1.000
_cell.length_c   1.000
_cell.angle_alpha   90.00
_cell.angle_beta   90.00
_cell.angle_gamma   90.00
#
_symmetry.space_group_name_H-M   'P 1'
#
loop_
_entity.id
_entity.type
_entity.pdbx_description
1 polymer ?
#
loop_
_entity_poly.entity_id
_entity_poly.type
_entity_poly.pdbx_seq_one_letter_code
_entity_poly.pdbx_strand_id
1 'polypeptide(L)'
;DAIDAATTDAAVDTAKTAGTGEIAKVNPVAKTKAKDEIVKELAKKEEAIDGRTDLTDAEKAKAKEDAKAKAKEATDAINAQPDNAETPEKAAEAQTAVDGAKDKGVADVQAVNPVAKEAAKKAIADELAKKEEAIDGRTDLTDEEKAAAKEDAKAKAKEATDAIDAQPSNAATPEEADKAQTAVNGAKDKGVAD
;
A
#
# COMPACT_ATOMS: atom_id res chain seq x y z
N ASP A 1 4.80 -22.44 -48.67
CA ASP A 1 4.08 -21.24 -48.22
C ASP A 1 3.25 -20.64 -49.39
N ALA A 2 2.58 -19.47 -49.19
CA ALA A 2 1.72 -18.85 -50.23
C ALA A 2 2.49 -18.42 -51.46
N ILE A 3 3.77 -18.04 -51.31
CA ILE A 3 4.65 -17.68 -52.46
C ILE A 3 5.02 -18.92 -53.25
N ASP A 4 5.39 -20.02 -52.59
CA ASP A 4 5.76 -21.27 -53.26
C ASP A 4 4.59 -21.90 -54.01
N ALA A 5 3.38 -21.69 -53.55
CA ALA A 5 2.14 -22.16 -54.15
C ALA A 5 1.63 -21.27 -55.30
N ALA A 6 2.20 -20.09 -55.51
CA ALA A 6 1.77 -19.14 -56.52
C ALA A 6 2.21 -19.57 -57.93
N THR A 7 1.29 -19.61 -58.86
CA THR A 7 1.50 -20.04 -60.22
C THR A 7 1.57 -18.88 -61.24
N THR A 8 1.42 -17.65 -60.81
CA THR A 8 1.51 -16.44 -61.62
C THR A 8 2.23 -15.33 -60.88
N ASP A 9 2.88 -14.42 -61.61
CA ASP A 9 3.58 -13.24 -61.06
C ASP A 9 2.65 -12.40 -60.19
N ALA A 10 1.40 -12.21 -60.60
CA ALA A 10 0.40 -11.47 -59.81
C ALA A 10 0.06 -12.17 -58.47
N ALA A 11 0.03 -13.49 -58.43
CA ALA A 11 -0.17 -14.26 -57.22
C ALA A 11 1.05 -14.18 -56.28
N VAL A 12 2.26 -14.15 -56.83
CA VAL A 12 3.51 -13.91 -56.06
C VAL A 12 3.50 -12.53 -55.44
N ASP A 13 3.17 -11.49 -56.22
CA ASP A 13 3.10 -10.10 -55.71
C ASP A 13 2.01 -9.94 -54.61
N THR A 14 0.87 -10.60 -54.76
CA THR A 14 -0.19 -10.60 -53.76
C THR A 14 0.30 -11.27 -52.48
N ALA A 15 0.92 -12.43 -52.56
CA ALA A 15 1.44 -13.16 -51.39
C ALA A 15 2.57 -12.38 -50.69
N LYS A 16 3.47 -11.75 -51.47
CA LYS A 16 4.52 -10.86 -50.95
C LYS A 16 3.91 -9.67 -50.18
N THR A 17 2.95 -8.97 -50.81
CA THR A 17 2.29 -7.81 -50.20
C THR A 17 1.58 -8.19 -48.88
N ALA A 18 0.87 -9.33 -48.89
CA ALA A 18 0.23 -9.84 -47.69
C ALA A 18 1.28 -10.19 -46.61
N GLY A 19 2.36 -10.89 -46.98
CA GLY A 19 3.41 -11.27 -46.02
C GLY A 19 4.15 -10.06 -45.45
N THR A 20 4.51 -9.09 -46.26
CA THR A 20 5.15 -7.83 -45.79
C THR A 20 4.18 -7.02 -44.92
N GLY A 21 2.87 -7.01 -45.25
CA GLY A 21 1.84 -6.36 -44.46
C GLY A 21 1.67 -6.99 -43.06
N GLU A 22 1.73 -8.30 -42.96
CA GLU A 22 1.68 -9.00 -41.68
C GLU A 22 2.95 -8.74 -40.86
N ILE A 23 4.13 -8.73 -41.45
CA ILE A 23 5.38 -8.37 -40.77
C ILE A 23 5.33 -6.95 -40.22
N ALA A 24 4.78 -6.01 -40.98
CA ALA A 24 4.65 -4.60 -40.58
C ALA A 24 3.73 -4.38 -39.38
N LYS A 25 2.86 -5.37 -39.05
CA LYS A 25 2.00 -5.33 -37.87
C LYS A 25 2.71 -5.81 -36.58
N VAL A 26 3.96 -6.26 -36.65
CA VAL A 26 4.74 -6.71 -35.51
C VAL A 26 5.39 -5.51 -34.82
N ASN A 27 4.70 -4.92 -33.87
CA ASN A 27 5.14 -3.75 -33.10
C ASN A 27 5.06 -4.07 -31.59
N PRO A 28 6.12 -4.69 -31.00
CA PRO A 28 6.10 -5.18 -29.63
C PRO A 28 6.04 -4.04 -28.60
N VAL A 29 5.36 -4.32 -27.49
CA VAL A 29 5.27 -3.44 -26.32
C VAL A 29 6.07 -4.05 -25.18
N ALA A 30 7.00 -3.28 -24.63
CA ALA A 30 7.92 -3.77 -23.57
C ALA A 30 7.29 -3.63 -22.18
N LYS A 31 6.98 -4.76 -21.52
CA LYS A 31 6.31 -4.79 -20.21
C LYS A 31 7.20 -5.31 -19.09
N THR A 32 8.14 -6.20 -19.40
CA THR A 32 8.89 -6.95 -18.38
C THR A 32 9.66 -6.03 -17.45
N LYS A 33 10.44 -5.09 -17.98
CA LYS A 33 11.23 -4.15 -17.17
C LYS A 33 10.34 -3.29 -16.27
N ALA A 34 9.19 -2.84 -16.78
CA ALA A 34 8.24 -2.04 -16.01
C ALA A 34 7.70 -2.83 -14.80
N LYS A 35 7.34 -4.09 -15.00
CA LYS A 35 6.91 -4.97 -13.89
C LYS A 35 8.03 -5.27 -12.92
N ASP A 36 9.25 -5.50 -13.39
CA ASP A 36 10.42 -5.76 -12.53
C ASP A 36 10.74 -4.55 -11.63
N GLU A 37 10.55 -3.32 -12.11
CA GLU A 37 10.74 -2.11 -11.29
C GLU A 37 9.72 -2.02 -10.16
N ILE A 38 8.44 -2.33 -10.42
CA ILE A 38 7.39 -2.39 -9.40
C ILE A 38 7.72 -3.46 -8.34
N VAL A 39 8.14 -4.66 -8.79
CA VAL A 39 8.51 -5.76 -7.88
C VAL A 39 9.71 -5.39 -7.00
N LYS A 40 10.72 -4.73 -7.56
CA LYS A 40 11.88 -4.26 -6.80
C LYS A 40 11.49 -3.21 -5.76
N GLU A 41 10.60 -2.29 -6.12
CA GLU A 41 10.14 -1.26 -5.18
C GLU A 41 9.28 -1.87 -4.06
N LEU A 42 8.41 -2.85 -4.40
CA LEU A 42 7.65 -3.60 -3.42
C LEU A 42 8.58 -4.31 -2.42
N ALA A 43 9.62 -5.00 -2.90
CA ALA A 43 10.57 -5.68 -2.03
C ALA A 43 11.27 -4.71 -1.06
N LYS A 44 11.72 -3.55 -1.55
CA LYS A 44 12.30 -2.49 -0.68
C LYS A 44 11.31 -1.98 0.36
N LYS A 45 10.05 -1.77 -0.04
CA LYS A 45 9.00 -1.30 0.88
C LYS A 45 8.72 -2.35 1.95
N GLU A 46 8.62 -3.63 1.58
CA GLU A 46 8.41 -4.71 2.55
C GLU A 46 9.57 -4.82 3.54
N GLU A 47 10.82 -4.71 3.07
CA GLU A 47 12.00 -4.69 3.94
C GLU A 47 11.99 -3.49 4.90
N ALA A 48 11.63 -2.30 4.40
CA ALA A 48 11.50 -1.11 5.23
C ALA A 48 10.40 -1.26 6.31
N ILE A 49 9.24 -1.86 5.96
CA ILE A 49 8.17 -2.15 6.92
C ILE A 49 8.64 -3.18 7.95
N ASP A 50 9.32 -4.24 7.54
CA ASP A 50 9.83 -5.28 8.45
C ASP A 50 10.86 -4.74 9.43
N GLY A 51 11.67 -3.78 9.00
CA GLY A 51 12.65 -3.08 9.85
C GLY A 51 12.05 -2.14 10.89
N ARG A 52 10.76 -1.79 10.83
CA ARG A 52 10.08 -0.94 11.82
C ARG A 52 9.92 -1.70 13.14
N THR A 53 10.48 -1.18 14.22
CA THR A 53 10.39 -1.77 15.57
C THR A 53 9.21 -1.27 16.39
N ASP A 54 8.59 -0.19 15.95
CA ASP A 54 7.43 0.45 16.58
C ASP A 54 6.09 -0.13 16.12
N LEU A 55 6.08 -0.86 15.00
CA LEU A 55 4.90 -1.54 14.46
C LEU A 55 4.76 -2.94 15.05
N THR A 56 3.53 -3.31 15.37
CA THR A 56 3.18 -4.71 15.68
C THR A 56 3.24 -5.59 14.41
N ASP A 57 3.32 -6.90 14.59
CA ASP A 57 3.30 -7.85 13.46
C ASP A 57 2.02 -7.72 12.62
N ALA A 58 0.89 -7.43 13.27
CA ALA A 58 -0.39 -7.20 12.58
C ALA A 58 -0.37 -5.92 11.73
N GLU A 59 0.20 -4.82 12.24
CA GLU A 59 0.35 -3.57 11.50
C GLU A 59 1.33 -3.74 10.32
N LYS A 60 2.45 -4.45 10.51
CA LYS A 60 3.38 -4.80 9.45
C LYS A 60 2.71 -5.64 8.36
N ALA A 61 1.97 -6.67 8.75
CA ALA A 61 1.25 -7.53 7.82
C ALA A 61 0.25 -6.74 6.97
N LYS A 62 -0.54 -5.87 7.62
CA LYS A 62 -1.49 -4.98 6.95
C LYS A 62 -0.81 -4.03 5.96
N ALA A 63 0.26 -3.35 6.38
CA ALA A 63 0.99 -2.43 5.51
C ALA A 63 1.62 -3.14 4.30
N LYS A 64 2.15 -4.36 4.48
CA LYS A 64 2.66 -5.17 3.36
C LYS A 64 1.54 -5.64 2.42
N GLU A 65 0.37 -5.97 2.95
CA GLU A 65 -0.81 -6.29 2.13
C GLU A 65 -1.24 -5.09 1.28
N ASP A 66 -1.29 -3.90 1.88
CA ASP A 66 -1.62 -2.66 1.18
C ASP A 66 -0.59 -2.36 0.05
N ALA A 67 0.71 -2.52 0.33
CA ALA A 67 1.77 -2.35 -0.67
C ALA A 67 1.66 -3.37 -1.83
N LYS A 68 1.39 -4.63 -1.53
CA LYS A 68 1.14 -5.68 -2.53
C LYS A 68 -0.07 -5.38 -3.40
N ALA A 69 -1.15 -4.88 -2.81
CA ALA A 69 -2.35 -4.49 -3.55
C ALA A 69 -2.04 -3.37 -4.55
N LYS A 70 -1.25 -2.36 -4.17
CA LYS A 70 -0.80 -1.29 -5.06
C LYS A 70 0.09 -1.79 -6.20
N ALA A 71 1.07 -2.65 -5.89
CA ALA A 71 1.92 -3.28 -6.89
C ALA A 71 1.12 -4.15 -7.87
N LYS A 72 0.12 -4.87 -7.38
CA LYS A 72 -0.76 -5.70 -8.21
C LYS A 72 -1.62 -4.84 -9.14
N GLU A 73 -2.25 -3.77 -8.64
CA GLU A 73 -3.05 -2.83 -9.45
C GLU A 73 -2.24 -2.32 -10.65
N ALA A 74 -0.99 -1.88 -10.41
CA ALA A 74 -0.11 -1.38 -11.45
C ALA A 74 0.31 -2.48 -12.43
N THR A 75 0.62 -3.67 -11.93
CA THR A 75 0.99 -4.82 -12.77
C THR A 75 -0.19 -5.28 -13.65
N ASP A 76 -1.41 -5.27 -13.12
CA ASP A 76 -2.62 -5.59 -13.87
C ASP A 76 -2.85 -4.55 -14.99
N ALA A 77 -2.64 -3.25 -14.72
CA ALA A 77 -2.73 -2.19 -15.72
C ALA A 77 -1.69 -2.35 -16.85
N ILE A 78 -0.46 -2.77 -16.53
CA ILE A 78 0.57 -3.11 -17.52
C ILE A 78 0.16 -4.35 -18.32
N ASN A 79 -0.37 -5.38 -17.69
CA ASN A 79 -0.79 -6.62 -18.36
C ASN A 79 -1.98 -6.38 -19.31
N ALA A 80 -2.84 -5.41 -19.02
CA ALA A 80 -3.97 -5.02 -19.86
C ALA A 80 -3.53 -4.41 -21.21
N GLN A 81 -2.29 -3.92 -21.33
CA GLN A 81 -1.78 -3.43 -22.60
C GLN A 81 -1.49 -4.60 -23.56
N PRO A 82 -1.58 -4.40 -24.89
CA PRO A 82 -1.24 -5.44 -25.85
C PRO A 82 0.26 -5.81 -25.79
N ASP A 83 0.61 -7.06 -26.07
CA ASP A 83 2.02 -7.48 -26.22
C ASP A 83 2.59 -7.06 -27.55
N ASN A 84 1.70 -6.89 -28.55
CA ASN A 84 2.02 -6.45 -29.88
C ASN A 84 0.89 -5.57 -30.41
N ALA A 85 1.21 -4.43 -30.99
CA ALA A 85 0.25 -3.50 -31.57
C ALA A 85 0.24 -3.57 -33.11
N GLU A 86 -0.89 -3.17 -33.72
CA GLU A 86 -1.08 -3.23 -35.16
C GLU A 86 -0.23 -2.22 -35.95
N THR A 87 0.12 -1.10 -35.29
CA THR A 87 0.93 -0.04 -35.87
C THR A 87 1.97 0.48 -34.87
N PRO A 88 3.08 1.10 -35.37
CA PRO A 88 4.07 1.75 -34.51
C PRO A 88 3.48 2.81 -33.58
N GLU A 89 2.49 3.59 -34.05
CA GLU A 89 1.82 4.63 -33.25
C GLU A 89 1.06 4.01 -32.09
N LYS A 90 0.28 2.94 -32.35
CA LYS A 90 -0.43 2.18 -31.29
C LYS A 90 0.54 1.52 -30.31
N ALA A 91 1.71 1.06 -30.78
CA ALA A 91 2.74 0.53 -29.90
C ALA A 91 3.32 1.61 -28.97
N ALA A 92 3.55 2.82 -29.51
CA ALA A 92 4.02 3.96 -28.73
C ALA A 92 2.97 4.41 -27.67
N GLU A 93 1.70 4.42 -28.02
CA GLU A 93 0.59 4.70 -27.09
C GLU A 93 0.55 3.66 -25.97
N ALA A 94 0.59 2.37 -26.32
CA ALA A 94 0.61 1.28 -25.35
C ALA A 94 1.85 1.31 -24.45
N GLN A 95 3.04 1.65 -25.00
CA GLN A 95 4.26 1.82 -24.22
C GLN A 95 4.14 2.98 -23.23
N THR A 96 3.56 4.12 -23.66
CA THR A 96 3.29 5.26 -22.78
C THR A 96 2.36 4.85 -21.62
N ALA A 97 1.33 4.04 -21.90
CA ALA A 97 0.44 3.52 -20.88
C ALA A 97 1.17 2.56 -19.90
N VAL A 98 2.07 1.70 -20.41
CA VAL A 98 2.92 0.82 -19.58
C VAL A 98 3.83 1.66 -18.67
N ASP A 99 4.49 2.67 -19.21
CA ASP A 99 5.41 3.52 -18.44
C ASP A 99 4.65 4.32 -17.37
N GLY A 100 3.49 4.89 -17.72
CA GLY A 100 2.62 5.58 -16.77
C GLY A 100 2.11 4.67 -15.64
N ALA A 101 1.71 3.43 -15.96
CA ALA A 101 1.29 2.46 -14.97
C ALA A 101 2.44 2.04 -14.04
N LYS A 102 3.66 1.89 -14.59
CA LYS A 102 4.87 1.62 -13.80
C LYS A 102 5.16 2.78 -12.85
N ASP A 103 5.21 4.02 -13.35
CA ASP A 103 5.54 5.19 -12.53
C ASP A 103 4.52 5.38 -11.41
N LYS A 104 3.23 5.25 -11.74
CA LYS A 104 2.15 5.28 -10.74
C LYS A 104 2.30 4.14 -9.72
N GLY A 105 2.57 2.92 -10.16
CA GLY A 105 2.72 1.77 -9.28
C GLY A 105 3.88 1.90 -8.31
N VAL A 106 5.02 2.39 -8.77
CA VAL A 106 6.19 2.69 -7.92
C VAL A 106 5.82 3.76 -6.89
N ALA A 107 5.18 4.86 -7.30
CA ALA A 107 4.77 5.93 -6.40
C ALA A 107 3.72 5.45 -5.38
N ASP A 108 2.73 4.67 -5.79
CA ASP A 108 1.69 4.13 -4.91
C ASP A 108 2.26 3.17 -3.86
N VAL A 109 3.24 2.33 -4.22
CA VAL A 109 3.96 1.46 -3.28
C VAL A 109 4.77 2.29 -2.29
N GLN A 110 5.46 3.32 -2.75
CA GLN A 110 6.23 4.24 -1.89
C GLN A 110 5.32 5.01 -0.92
N ALA A 111 4.10 5.32 -1.32
CA ALA A 111 3.10 6.01 -0.52
C ALA A 111 2.52 5.17 0.63
N VAL A 112 2.89 3.91 0.79
CA VAL A 112 2.51 3.09 1.93
C VAL A 112 3.42 3.40 3.12
N ASN A 113 2.98 4.29 4.01
CA ASN A 113 3.72 4.74 5.19
C ASN A 113 2.90 4.46 6.46
N PRO A 114 3.05 3.26 7.08
CA PRO A 114 2.24 2.86 8.22
C PRO A 114 2.52 3.69 9.48
N VAL A 115 1.46 3.95 10.24
CA VAL A 115 1.48 4.66 11.53
C VAL A 115 1.27 3.63 12.64
N ALA A 116 2.17 3.59 13.63
CA ALA A 116 2.12 2.67 14.75
C ALA A 116 1.10 3.13 15.80
N LYS A 117 0.01 2.41 15.95
CA LYS A 117 -1.13 2.75 16.82
C LYS A 117 -1.34 1.74 17.95
N GLU A 118 -1.14 0.44 17.67
CA GLU A 118 -1.52 -0.64 18.58
C GLU A 118 -0.68 -0.66 19.86
N ALA A 119 0.63 -0.39 19.76
CA ALA A 119 1.49 -0.28 20.93
C ALA A 119 1.08 0.89 21.85
N ALA A 120 0.64 2.02 21.26
CA ALA A 120 0.17 3.17 22.01
C ALA A 120 -1.17 2.88 22.74
N LYS A 121 -2.12 2.25 22.03
CA LYS A 121 -3.40 1.82 22.65
C LYS A 121 -3.19 0.82 23.77
N LYS A 122 -2.26 -0.13 23.58
CA LYS A 122 -1.91 -1.09 24.62
C LYS A 122 -1.33 -0.42 25.86
N ALA A 123 -0.46 0.57 25.71
CA ALA A 123 0.11 1.31 26.83
C ALA A 123 -0.97 2.03 27.64
N ILE A 124 -1.99 2.63 26.99
CA ILE A 124 -3.14 3.26 27.66
C ILE A 124 -3.97 2.20 28.41
N ALA A 125 -4.23 1.06 27.78
CA ALA A 125 -5.00 -0.02 28.42
C ALA A 125 -4.27 -0.62 29.64
N ASP A 126 -2.95 -0.81 29.54
CA ASP A 126 -2.12 -1.30 30.65
C ASP A 126 -2.12 -0.30 31.82
N GLU A 127 -2.06 1.01 31.55
CA GLU A 127 -2.12 2.02 32.61
C GLU A 127 -3.50 2.15 33.22
N LEU A 128 -4.57 2.08 32.41
CA LEU A 128 -5.94 2.02 32.92
C LEU A 128 -6.13 0.86 33.89
N ALA A 129 -5.63 -0.34 33.54
CA ALA A 129 -5.72 -1.52 34.42
C ALA A 129 -5.00 -1.30 35.75
N LYS A 130 -3.80 -0.72 35.75
CA LYS A 130 -3.08 -0.36 36.97
C LYS A 130 -3.84 0.67 37.81
N LYS A 131 -4.43 1.68 37.17
CA LYS A 131 -5.21 2.71 37.84
C LYS A 131 -6.45 2.11 38.49
N GLU A 132 -7.16 1.22 37.81
CA GLU A 132 -8.32 0.51 38.38
C GLU A 132 -7.93 -0.35 39.57
N GLU A 133 -6.82 -1.09 39.50
CA GLU A 133 -6.28 -1.86 40.61
C GLU A 133 -5.92 -0.96 41.81
N ALA A 134 -5.29 0.17 41.56
CA ALA A 134 -4.94 1.15 42.58
C ALA A 134 -6.20 1.74 43.26
N ILE A 135 -7.26 2.04 42.48
CA ILE A 135 -8.53 2.52 43.00
C ILE A 135 -9.20 1.43 43.87
N ASP A 136 -9.21 0.19 43.40
CA ASP A 136 -9.78 -0.93 44.14
C ASP A 136 -9.07 -1.19 45.51
N GLY A 137 -7.76 -0.98 45.55
CA GLY A 137 -6.93 -1.08 46.76
C GLY A 137 -7.14 0.05 47.78
N ARG A 138 -7.85 1.13 47.44
CA ARG A 138 -8.16 2.23 48.40
C ARG A 138 -9.17 1.76 49.45
N THR A 139 -8.79 1.86 50.71
CA THR A 139 -9.65 1.46 51.84
C THR A 139 -10.42 2.66 52.44
N ASP A 140 -10.08 3.86 52.02
CA ASP A 140 -10.68 5.12 52.45
C ASP A 140 -11.80 5.60 51.50
N LEU A 141 -12.08 4.88 50.42
CA LEU A 141 -13.15 5.16 49.46
C LEU A 141 -14.31 4.18 49.60
N THR A 142 -15.54 4.68 49.46
CA THR A 142 -16.75 3.86 49.30
C THR A 142 -16.77 3.14 47.93
N ASP A 143 -17.63 2.15 47.78
CA ASP A 143 -17.80 1.43 46.52
C ASP A 143 -18.33 2.34 45.42
N GLU A 144 -19.20 3.32 45.74
CA GLU A 144 -19.73 4.31 44.81
C GLU A 144 -18.62 5.28 44.36
N GLU A 145 -17.74 5.75 45.24
CA GLU A 145 -16.61 6.60 44.92
C GLU A 145 -15.58 5.88 44.04
N LYS A 146 -15.30 4.60 44.32
CA LYS A 146 -14.44 3.75 43.49
C LYS A 146 -15.03 3.58 42.09
N ALA A 147 -16.33 3.31 42.00
CA ALA A 147 -17.01 3.15 40.73
C ALA A 147 -16.93 4.46 39.89
N ALA A 148 -17.21 5.59 40.51
CA ALA A 148 -17.12 6.90 39.83
C ALA A 148 -15.70 7.20 39.38
N ALA A 149 -14.67 6.95 40.18
CA ALA A 149 -13.27 7.16 39.83
C ALA A 149 -12.82 6.26 38.65
N LYS A 150 -13.29 4.99 38.66
CA LYS A 150 -12.99 4.08 37.53
C LYS A 150 -13.69 4.49 36.24
N GLU A 151 -14.94 4.98 36.30
CA GLU A 151 -15.62 5.52 35.10
C GLU A 151 -14.91 6.77 34.54
N ASP A 152 -14.40 7.66 35.43
CA ASP A 152 -13.62 8.80 34.97
C ASP A 152 -12.30 8.38 34.30
N ALA A 153 -11.56 7.41 34.89
CA ALA A 153 -10.35 6.85 34.29
C ALA A 153 -10.63 6.19 32.92
N LYS A 154 -11.71 5.42 32.80
CA LYS A 154 -12.14 4.83 31.52
C LYS A 154 -12.49 5.88 30.49
N ALA A 155 -13.17 6.95 30.88
CA ALA A 155 -13.52 8.04 29.97
C ALA A 155 -12.27 8.72 29.38
N LYS A 156 -11.26 8.96 30.23
CA LYS A 156 -9.97 9.55 29.80
C LYS A 156 -9.19 8.59 28.90
N ALA A 157 -9.10 7.32 29.25
CA ALA A 157 -8.47 6.29 28.42
C ALA A 157 -9.16 6.16 27.05
N LYS A 158 -10.50 6.24 27.04
CA LYS A 158 -11.28 6.24 25.81
C LYS A 158 -11.00 7.48 24.94
N GLU A 159 -10.98 8.69 25.52
CA GLU A 159 -10.65 9.92 24.81
C GLU A 159 -9.29 9.82 24.10
N ALA A 160 -8.28 9.31 24.82
CA ALA A 160 -6.95 9.13 24.27
C ALA A 160 -6.92 8.06 23.15
N THR A 161 -7.64 6.96 23.32
CA THR A 161 -7.74 5.89 22.32
C THR A 161 -8.49 6.37 21.08
N ASP A 162 -9.58 7.12 21.23
CA ASP A 162 -10.32 7.72 20.11
C ASP A 162 -9.44 8.69 19.32
N ALA A 163 -8.60 9.49 19.99
CA ALA A 163 -7.65 10.39 19.34
C ALA A 163 -6.58 9.64 18.53
N ILE A 164 -6.12 8.46 19.01
CA ILE A 164 -5.23 7.57 18.27
C ILE A 164 -5.97 6.97 17.06
N ASP A 165 -7.20 6.51 17.23
CA ASP A 165 -7.98 5.89 16.17
C ASP A 165 -8.34 6.87 15.06
N ALA A 166 -8.48 8.15 15.37
CA ALA A 166 -8.68 9.22 14.40
C ALA A 166 -7.47 9.44 13.47
N GLN A 167 -6.26 8.99 13.84
CA GLN A 167 -5.10 9.09 12.96
C GLN A 167 -5.18 8.04 11.84
N PRO A 168 -4.63 8.31 10.64
CA PRO A 168 -4.59 7.33 9.56
C PRO A 168 -3.74 6.11 9.98
N SER A 169 -4.12 4.91 9.51
CA SER A 169 -3.28 3.72 9.67
C SER A 169 -2.13 3.69 8.67
N ASN A 170 -2.28 4.43 7.57
CA ASN A 170 -1.28 4.61 6.54
C ASN A 170 -1.37 6.04 6.00
N ALA A 171 -0.25 6.71 5.82
CA ALA A 171 -0.16 8.07 5.29
C ALA A 171 0.42 8.08 3.87
N ALA A 172 0.07 9.09 3.07
CA ALA A 172 0.49 9.19 1.68
C ALA A 172 1.97 9.59 1.54
N THR A 173 2.51 10.31 2.52
CA THR A 173 3.93 10.71 2.55
C THR A 173 4.57 10.38 3.89
N PRO A 174 5.92 10.23 3.94
CA PRO A 174 6.65 10.08 5.19
C PRO A 174 6.37 11.22 6.18
N GLU A 175 6.30 12.47 5.71
CA GLU A 175 6.05 13.64 6.55
C GLU A 175 4.65 13.61 7.19
N GLU A 176 3.65 13.11 6.46
CA GLU A 176 2.31 12.90 7.01
C GLU A 176 2.29 11.75 8.02
N ALA A 177 3.07 10.69 7.77
CA ALA A 177 3.23 9.58 8.72
C ALA A 177 3.89 10.07 10.02
N ASP A 178 4.92 10.89 9.95
CA ASP A 178 5.60 11.48 11.12
C ASP A 178 4.66 12.39 11.93
N LYS A 179 3.84 13.19 11.26
CA LYS A 179 2.81 14.03 11.92
C LYS A 179 1.76 13.15 12.63
N ALA A 180 1.26 12.14 11.94
CA ALA A 180 0.29 11.21 12.51
C ALA A 180 0.90 10.44 13.69
N GLN A 181 2.16 9.98 13.60
CA GLN A 181 2.86 9.30 14.69
C GLN A 181 3.08 10.23 15.88
N THR A 182 3.41 11.50 15.65
CA THR A 182 3.53 12.50 16.71
C THR A 182 2.20 12.69 17.44
N ALA A 183 1.08 12.74 16.69
CA ALA A 183 -0.25 12.85 17.29
C ALA A 183 -0.63 11.58 18.10
N VAL A 184 -0.29 10.38 17.59
CA VAL A 184 -0.47 9.12 18.32
C VAL A 184 0.32 9.12 19.63
N ASN A 185 1.60 9.53 19.58
CA ASN A 185 2.45 9.59 20.77
C ASN A 185 1.92 10.59 21.80
N GLY A 186 1.48 11.77 21.35
CA GLY A 186 0.89 12.79 22.23
C GLY A 186 -0.41 12.32 22.90
N ALA A 187 -1.27 11.62 22.15
CA ALA A 187 -2.50 11.04 22.72
C ALA A 187 -2.19 9.92 23.71
N LYS A 188 -1.21 9.06 23.42
CA LYS A 188 -0.72 8.03 24.35
C LYS A 188 -0.19 8.66 25.64
N ASP A 189 0.69 9.67 25.52
CA ASP A 189 1.31 10.31 26.70
C ASP A 189 0.25 10.99 27.59
N LYS A 190 -0.76 11.62 26.99
CA LYS A 190 -1.91 12.17 27.72
C LYS A 190 -2.70 11.07 28.41
N GLY A 191 -3.06 10.00 27.69
CA GLY A 191 -3.88 8.92 28.25
C GLY A 191 -3.17 8.05 29.30
N VAL A 192 -1.85 8.11 29.37
CA VAL A 192 -1.04 7.44 30.43
C VAL A 192 -0.86 8.38 31.65
N ALA A 193 -0.86 9.71 31.46
CA ALA A 193 -0.66 10.67 32.54
C ALA A 193 -1.95 10.99 33.32
N ASP A 194 -3.12 10.90 32.69
CA ASP A 194 -4.45 11.21 33.22
C ASP A 194 -5.04 10.06 34.05
#